data_165e1b905dfd27607f72169711503e4b
#
_entry.id   165e1b905dfd27607f72169711503e4b
#
_cell.length_a   1.000
_cell.length_b   1.000
_cell.length_c   1.000
_cell.angle_alpha   90.00
_cell.angle_beta   90.00
_cell.angle_gamma   90.00
#
_symmetry.space_group_name_H-M   'P 1'
#
loop_
_entity.id
_entity.type
_entity.pdbx_description
1 polymer ?
#
loop_
_entity_poly.entity_id
_entity_poly.type
_entity_poly.pdbx_seq_one_letter_code
_entity_poly.pdbx_strand_id
1 'polypeptide(L)'
;SWWTAMARNGAIFTSGWSESYVTYYTGGYGEYMEGYIGGAYLTVSYCHSPGVEAYYAENYTHSTSLVLPRASFHQVEYTGIVNGAAEVNAANQFIEFITSMEVNVNMPDYNSMYSVQNGTDLPETNGYRFHADQAIVSNAITQERIEQDMENWLTTWQNAVQMG
;
A
#
# COMPACT_ATOMS: atom_id res chain seq x y z
N SER A 1 -4.10 -9.23 23.77
CA SER A 1 -4.15 -8.14 22.77
C SER A 1 -5.05 -8.52 21.59
N TRP A 2 -5.39 -7.56 20.75
CA TRP A 2 -6.12 -7.81 19.49
C TRP A 2 -5.33 -8.77 18.58
N TRP A 3 -4.02 -8.56 18.46
CA TRP A 3 -3.13 -9.42 17.68
C TRP A 3 -3.09 -10.87 18.16
N THR A 4 -3.08 -11.07 19.48
CA THR A 4 -3.17 -12.41 20.07
C THR A 4 -4.49 -13.09 19.72
N ALA A 5 -5.60 -12.34 19.73
CA ALA A 5 -6.90 -12.86 19.34
C ALA A 5 -6.95 -13.22 17.85
N MET A 6 -6.35 -12.40 16.99
CA MET A 6 -6.24 -12.69 15.57
C MET A 6 -5.42 -13.95 15.29
N ALA A 7 -4.29 -14.11 15.96
CA ALA A 7 -3.46 -15.30 15.83
C ALA A 7 -4.21 -16.57 16.27
N ARG A 8 -4.91 -16.53 17.41
CA ARG A 8 -5.76 -17.64 17.88
C ARG A 8 -6.92 -17.96 16.95
N ASN A 9 -7.35 -16.97 16.18
CA ASN A 9 -8.45 -17.12 15.21
C ASN A 9 -7.95 -17.55 13.82
N GLY A 10 -6.70 -17.96 13.70
CA GLY A 10 -6.12 -18.50 12.47
C GLY A 10 -5.66 -17.46 11.45
N ALA A 11 -5.39 -16.21 11.87
CA ALA A 11 -4.79 -15.24 10.99
C ALA A 11 -3.39 -15.70 10.53
N ILE A 12 -3.12 -15.49 9.26
CA ILE A 12 -1.85 -15.85 8.62
C ILE A 12 -0.92 -14.63 8.69
N PHE A 13 0.27 -14.82 9.22
CA PHE A 13 1.32 -13.80 9.28
C PHE A 13 2.43 -14.16 8.31
N THR A 14 2.61 -13.35 7.30
CA THR A 14 3.57 -13.57 6.22
C THR A 14 4.82 -12.71 6.39
N SER A 15 5.87 -13.05 5.64
CA SER A 15 7.12 -12.30 5.63
C SER A 15 6.99 -10.92 4.93
N GLY A 16 5.96 -10.74 4.12
CA GLY A 16 5.73 -9.48 3.41
C GLY A 16 4.38 -9.43 2.71
N TRP A 17 4.07 -8.24 2.19
CA TRP A 17 2.81 -7.96 1.49
C TRP A 17 2.58 -8.89 0.29
N SER A 18 3.61 -9.11 -0.55
CA SER A 18 3.46 -9.95 -1.75
C SER A 18 3.01 -11.36 -1.42
N GLU A 19 3.58 -11.99 -0.40
CA GLU A 19 3.15 -13.31 0.04
C GLU A 19 1.71 -13.30 0.54
N SER A 20 1.33 -12.32 1.36
CA SER A 20 -0.04 -12.19 1.84
C SER A 20 -1.05 -11.99 0.70
N TYR A 21 -0.76 -11.05 -0.18
CA TYR A 21 -1.68 -10.62 -1.23
C TYR A 21 -1.73 -11.59 -2.42
N VAL A 22 -0.59 -12.13 -2.85
CA VAL A 22 -0.50 -12.96 -4.05
C VAL A 22 -0.79 -14.43 -3.74
N THR A 23 -0.33 -14.92 -2.57
CA THR A 23 -0.47 -16.35 -2.24
C THR A 23 -1.77 -16.66 -1.50
N TYR A 24 -2.11 -15.88 -0.49
CA TYR A 24 -3.18 -16.24 0.45
C TYR A 24 -4.50 -15.53 0.22
N TYR A 25 -4.49 -14.29 -0.26
CA TYR A 25 -5.71 -13.52 -0.46
C TYR A 25 -6.53 -14.05 -1.64
N THR A 26 -7.83 -14.18 -1.45
CA THR A 26 -8.73 -14.83 -2.43
C THR A 26 -9.23 -13.89 -3.54
N GLY A 27 -9.10 -12.58 -3.37
CA GLY A 27 -9.69 -11.58 -4.29
C GLY A 27 -8.69 -10.86 -5.19
N GLY A 28 -7.38 -11.11 -5.00
CA GLY A 28 -6.32 -10.42 -5.74
C GLY A 28 -5.93 -11.11 -7.04
N TYR A 29 -5.07 -10.45 -7.80
CA TYR A 29 -4.51 -11.01 -9.05
C TYR A 29 -3.67 -12.28 -8.83
N GLY A 30 -3.41 -12.65 -7.58
CA GLY A 30 -2.67 -13.86 -7.21
C GLY A 30 -3.31 -15.14 -7.74
N GLU A 31 -4.62 -15.16 -8.01
CA GLU A 31 -5.31 -16.32 -8.57
C GLU A 31 -4.76 -16.78 -9.94
N TYR A 32 -4.04 -15.89 -10.62
CA TYR A 32 -3.37 -16.15 -11.90
C TYR A 32 -1.89 -16.53 -11.75
N MET A 33 -1.39 -16.62 -10.51
CA MET A 33 0.02 -16.83 -10.20
C MET A 33 0.30 -18.24 -9.68
N GLU A 34 1.49 -18.75 -9.97
CA GLU A 34 1.95 -20.01 -9.40
C GLU A 34 2.06 -19.95 -7.88
N GLY A 35 1.60 -20.98 -7.18
CA GLY A 35 1.64 -21.06 -5.73
C GLY A 35 0.45 -20.42 -5.02
N TYR A 36 -0.55 -19.94 -5.75
CA TYR A 36 -1.76 -19.40 -5.17
C TYR A 36 -2.52 -20.42 -4.31
N ILE A 37 -2.94 -19.97 -3.12
CA ILE A 37 -3.73 -20.77 -2.17
C ILE A 37 -5.15 -20.21 -2.02
N GLY A 38 -5.29 -18.89 -1.94
CA GLY A 38 -6.59 -18.20 -1.99
C GLY A 38 -7.53 -18.49 -0.83
N GLY A 39 -6.99 -18.72 0.36
CA GLY A 39 -7.80 -19.09 1.54
C GLY A 39 -8.23 -17.93 2.44
N ALA A 40 -7.68 -16.74 2.25
CA ALA A 40 -7.93 -15.57 3.09
C ALA A 40 -8.85 -14.56 2.40
N TYR A 41 -9.99 -14.26 3.00
CA TYR A 41 -10.97 -13.29 2.48
C TYR A 41 -10.62 -11.84 2.82
N LEU A 42 -9.69 -11.61 3.75
CA LEU A 42 -9.22 -10.29 4.16
C LEU A 42 -7.70 -10.28 4.14
N THR A 43 -7.13 -9.21 3.66
CA THR A 43 -5.67 -8.98 3.69
C THR A 43 -5.37 -7.51 4.01
N VAL A 44 -4.20 -7.26 4.57
CA VAL A 44 -3.67 -5.89 4.71
C VAL A 44 -3.04 -5.51 3.37
N SER A 45 -3.54 -4.43 2.77
CA SER A 45 -3.07 -3.95 1.48
C SER A 45 -3.25 -2.44 1.37
N TYR A 46 -3.14 -1.92 0.17
CA TYR A 46 -3.31 -0.50 -0.14
C TYR A 46 -4.73 -0.21 -0.59
N CYS A 47 -5.24 0.99 -0.30
CA CYS A 47 -6.61 1.35 -0.69
C CYS A 47 -6.84 1.33 -2.21
N HIS A 48 -5.79 1.50 -3.01
CA HIS A 48 -5.84 1.45 -4.47
C HIS A 48 -5.73 0.03 -5.06
N SER A 49 -5.49 -1.00 -4.27
CA SER A 49 -5.35 -2.38 -4.77
C SER A 49 -6.51 -2.85 -5.66
N PRO A 50 -7.79 -2.59 -5.33
CA PRO A 50 -8.89 -2.96 -6.23
C PRO A 50 -8.84 -2.24 -7.58
N GLY A 51 -8.34 -1.02 -7.61
CA GLY A 51 -8.14 -0.26 -8.85
C GLY A 51 -7.06 -0.89 -9.74
N VAL A 52 -5.98 -1.33 -9.15
CA VAL A 52 -4.89 -2.03 -9.87
C VAL A 52 -5.39 -3.36 -10.43
N GLU A 53 -6.13 -4.13 -9.64
CA GLU A 53 -6.73 -5.38 -10.10
C GLU A 53 -7.66 -5.15 -11.29
N ALA A 54 -8.56 -4.18 -11.21
CA ALA A 54 -9.48 -3.85 -12.28
C ALA A 54 -8.78 -3.33 -13.54
N TYR A 55 -7.65 -2.64 -13.39
CA TYR A 55 -6.83 -2.21 -14.52
C TYR A 55 -6.31 -3.39 -15.35
N TYR A 56 -5.86 -4.46 -14.69
CA TYR A 56 -5.37 -5.66 -15.37
C TYR A 56 -6.46 -6.64 -15.78
N ALA A 57 -7.66 -6.57 -15.21
CA ALA A 57 -8.78 -7.48 -15.42
C ALA A 57 -9.98 -6.83 -16.13
N GLU A 58 -9.73 -6.03 -17.17
CA GLU A 58 -10.77 -5.43 -18.02
C GLU A 58 -11.86 -4.66 -17.24
N ASN A 59 -11.43 -3.85 -16.28
CA ASN A 59 -12.29 -3.07 -15.38
C ASN A 59 -13.15 -3.89 -14.40
N TYR A 60 -12.69 -5.06 -14.01
CA TYR A 60 -13.35 -5.88 -13.02
C TYR A 60 -12.44 -6.19 -11.83
N THR A 61 -13.00 -6.23 -10.63
CA THR A 61 -12.34 -6.69 -9.41
C THR A 61 -13.34 -7.37 -8.48
N HIS A 62 -12.88 -8.39 -7.77
CA HIS A 62 -13.61 -9.02 -6.66
C HIS A 62 -13.36 -8.31 -5.33
N SER A 63 -12.42 -7.39 -5.29
CA SER A 63 -11.94 -6.74 -4.07
C SER A 63 -12.62 -5.42 -3.80
N THR A 64 -12.68 -5.04 -2.55
CA THR A 64 -13.02 -3.68 -2.11
C THR A 64 -12.10 -3.25 -0.98
N SER A 65 -11.79 -1.98 -0.92
CA SER A 65 -10.96 -1.42 0.14
C SER A 65 -11.79 -1.03 1.35
N LEU A 66 -11.29 -1.36 2.53
CA LEU A 66 -11.82 -0.92 3.81
C LEU A 66 -10.82 0.06 4.44
N VAL A 67 -11.01 1.35 4.19
CA VAL A 67 -10.21 2.40 4.79
C VAL A 67 -10.87 2.83 6.10
N LEU A 68 -10.42 2.25 7.20
CA LEU A 68 -11.03 2.45 8.51
C LEU A 68 -10.36 3.60 9.26
N PRO A 69 -11.15 4.48 9.92
CA PRO A 69 -10.60 5.51 10.79
C PRO A 69 -9.68 4.90 11.86
N ARG A 70 -8.51 5.47 12.05
CA ARG A 70 -7.47 5.03 13.01
C ARG A 70 -6.81 3.69 12.72
N ALA A 71 -7.19 3.00 11.64
CA ALA A 71 -6.59 1.72 11.24
C ALA A 71 -5.90 1.79 9.88
N SER A 72 -5.99 2.93 9.21
CA SER A 72 -5.31 3.19 7.94
C SER A 72 -4.17 4.18 8.14
N PHE A 73 -3.10 3.99 7.40
CA PHE A 73 -1.90 4.83 7.44
C PHE A 73 -1.70 5.49 6.08
N HIS A 74 -1.49 6.81 6.08
CA HIS A 74 -1.13 7.55 4.88
C HIS A 74 0.39 7.54 4.70
N GLN A 75 0.84 7.07 3.54
CA GLN A 75 2.25 6.98 3.19
C GLN A 75 2.56 7.94 2.05
N VAL A 76 3.70 8.61 2.14
CA VAL A 76 4.26 9.42 1.05
C VAL A 76 5.60 8.81 0.67
N GLU A 77 5.80 8.58 -0.62
CA GLU A 77 7.07 8.12 -1.16
C GLU A 77 7.95 9.29 -1.58
N TYR A 78 9.24 9.18 -1.33
CA TYR A 78 10.22 10.22 -1.60
C TYR A 78 11.32 9.69 -2.50
N THR A 79 11.79 10.55 -3.39
CA THR A 79 13.00 10.33 -4.19
C THR A 79 14.07 11.31 -3.76
N GLY A 80 15.29 10.83 -3.53
CA GLY A 80 16.42 11.64 -3.12
C GLY A 80 17.69 11.31 -3.88
N ILE A 81 18.64 12.25 -3.89
CA ILE A 81 19.95 12.05 -4.50
C ILE A 81 20.88 11.42 -3.47
N VAL A 82 21.50 10.31 -3.84
CA VAL A 82 22.46 9.61 -2.97
C VAL A 82 23.70 10.47 -2.73
N ASN A 83 24.14 10.54 -1.49
CA ASN A 83 25.38 11.27 -1.16
C ASN A 83 26.58 10.65 -1.91
N GLY A 84 27.36 11.51 -2.58
CA GLY A 84 28.46 11.07 -3.43
C GLY A 84 28.08 10.67 -4.86
N ALA A 85 26.83 10.92 -5.29
CA ALA A 85 26.43 10.71 -6.67
C ALA A 85 27.31 11.52 -7.63
N ALA A 86 27.78 10.88 -8.71
CA ALA A 86 28.64 11.53 -9.70
C ALA A 86 27.88 12.57 -10.55
N GLU A 87 26.60 12.29 -10.87
CA GLU A 87 25.80 13.06 -11.82
C GLU A 87 24.64 13.78 -11.12
N VAL A 88 24.97 14.64 -10.14
CA VAL A 88 23.96 15.36 -9.33
C VAL A 88 23.01 16.21 -10.18
N ASN A 89 23.52 16.86 -11.24
CA ASN A 89 22.69 17.69 -12.12
C ASN A 89 21.65 16.84 -12.88
N ALA A 90 22.05 15.69 -13.40
CA ALA A 90 21.13 14.77 -14.08
C ALA A 90 20.09 14.20 -13.10
N ALA A 91 20.51 13.89 -11.88
CA ALA A 91 19.61 13.43 -10.84
C ALA A 91 18.56 14.48 -10.45
N ASN A 92 18.96 15.75 -10.33
CA ASN A 92 18.01 16.85 -10.11
C ASN A 92 17.00 16.99 -11.26
N GLN A 93 17.48 16.99 -12.51
CA GLN A 93 16.61 17.06 -13.69
C GLN A 93 15.62 15.88 -13.73
N PHE A 94 16.05 14.68 -13.34
CA PHE A 94 15.17 13.53 -13.24
C PHE A 94 14.09 13.72 -12.16
N ILE A 95 14.45 14.22 -10.98
CA ILE A 95 13.48 14.50 -9.92
C ILE A 95 12.46 15.57 -10.37
N GLU A 96 12.93 16.66 -10.98
CA GLU A 96 12.06 17.69 -11.54
C GLU A 96 11.11 17.12 -12.59
N PHE A 97 11.60 16.24 -13.45
CA PHE A 97 10.80 15.58 -14.48
C PHE A 97 9.70 14.69 -13.88
N ILE A 98 10.04 13.75 -12.98
CA ILE A 98 9.05 12.83 -12.41
C ILE A 98 8.04 13.52 -11.49
N THR A 99 8.39 14.68 -10.92
CA THR A 99 7.48 15.47 -10.08
C THR A 99 6.70 16.52 -10.87
N SER A 100 7.00 16.72 -12.15
CA SER A 100 6.26 17.65 -13.00
C SER A 100 4.80 17.24 -13.16
N MET A 101 3.91 18.19 -13.41
CA MET A 101 2.49 17.90 -13.67
C MET A 101 2.33 16.90 -14.82
N GLU A 102 3.10 17.07 -15.90
CA GLU A 102 3.02 16.23 -17.09
C GLU A 102 3.24 14.75 -16.83
N VAL A 103 4.19 14.42 -15.94
CA VAL A 103 4.53 13.04 -15.59
C VAL A 103 3.73 12.55 -14.38
N ASN A 104 3.65 13.37 -13.35
CA ASN A 104 3.13 12.93 -12.05
C ASN A 104 1.63 12.64 -12.06
N VAL A 105 0.86 13.25 -12.94
CA VAL A 105 -0.57 12.92 -13.14
C VAL A 105 -0.80 11.47 -13.60
N ASN A 106 0.21 10.86 -14.20
CA ASN A 106 0.15 9.49 -14.69
C ASN A 106 0.69 8.45 -13.69
N MET A 107 1.04 8.86 -12.47
CA MET A 107 1.53 7.93 -11.43
C MET A 107 0.56 6.79 -11.11
N PRO A 108 -0.77 6.96 -11.15
CA PRO A 108 -1.69 5.84 -10.99
C PRO A 108 -1.42 4.70 -11.99
N ASP A 109 -1.21 5.03 -13.26
CA ASP A 109 -0.99 4.05 -14.32
C ASP A 109 0.45 3.49 -14.31
N TYR A 110 1.43 4.31 -13.99
CA TYR A 110 2.85 3.92 -14.10
C TYR A 110 3.38 3.26 -12.84
N ASN A 111 2.90 3.64 -11.68
CA ASN A 111 3.43 3.20 -10.39
C ASN A 111 2.35 2.78 -9.40
N SER A 112 1.10 2.70 -9.81
CA SER A 112 -0.04 2.36 -8.93
C SER A 112 -0.12 3.23 -7.67
N MET A 113 0.32 4.49 -7.77
CA MET A 113 0.34 5.46 -6.68
C MET A 113 -0.45 6.71 -7.07
N TYR A 114 -0.98 7.41 -6.07
CA TYR A 114 -1.61 8.69 -6.33
C TYR A 114 -0.58 9.77 -6.66
N SER A 115 -0.99 10.73 -7.51
CA SER A 115 -0.17 11.91 -7.78
C SER A 115 0.01 12.76 -6.53
N VAL A 116 1.20 13.35 -6.36
CA VAL A 116 1.45 14.39 -5.34
C VAL A 116 1.08 15.79 -5.83
N GLN A 117 0.69 15.94 -7.09
CA GLN A 117 0.25 17.19 -7.67
C GLN A 117 -1.19 17.51 -7.26
N ASN A 118 -1.45 18.75 -6.81
CA ASN A 118 -2.78 19.19 -6.43
C ASN A 118 -3.71 19.26 -7.65
N GLY A 119 -4.97 18.86 -7.45
CA GLY A 119 -6.01 18.94 -8.48
C GLY A 119 -5.91 17.87 -9.56
N THR A 120 -5.17 16.80 -9.31
CA THR A 120 -5.19 15.63 -10.19
C THR A 120 -6.32 14.68 -9.80
N ASP A 121 -7.18 14.42 -10.77
CA ASP A 121 -8.22 13.39 -10.64
C ASP A 121 -7.63 12.01 -10.98
N LEU A 122 -8.19 10.98 -10.37
CA LEU A 122 -7.84 9.61 -10.72
C LEU A 122 -8.44 9.23 -12.08
N PRO A 123 -7.74 8.40 -12.87
CA PRO A 123 -8.26 7.93 -14.15
C PRO A 123 -9.55 7.14 -13.95
N GLU A 124 -10.67 7.63 -14.47
CA GLU A 124 -11.96 6.92 -14.38
C GLU A 124 -11.96 5.60 -15.16
N THR A 125 -11.16 5.53 -16.21
CA THR A 125 -11.13 4.42 -17.18
C THR A 125 -10.26 3.24 -16.74
N ASN A 126 -9.39 3.41 -15.75
CA ASN A 126 -8.34 2.46 -15.42
C ASN A 126 -8.63 1.64 -14.15
N GLY A 127 -9.88 1.52 -13.76
CA GLY A 127 -10.28 0.72 -12.61
C GLY A 127 -10.09 1.41 -11.26
N TYR A 128 -9.43 2.55 -11.19
CA TYR A 128 -9.21 3.30 -9.94
C TYR A 128 -10.50 3.77 -9.26
N ARG A 129 -11.61 3.79 -9.97
CA ARG A 129 -12.97 4.01 -9.42
C ARG A 129 -13.39 2.99 -8.35
N PHE A 130 -12.69 1.87 -8.25
CA PHE A 130 -12.99 0.82 -7.27
C PHE A 130 -12.25 0.97 -5.94
N HIS A 131 -11.32 1.92 -5.83
CA HIS A 131 -10.65 2.15 -4.56
C HIS A 131 -11.50 2.99 -3.60
N ALA A 132 -11.18 2.91 -2.32
CA ALA A 132 -11.84 3.69 -1.29
C ALA A 132 -11.45 5.18 -1.35
N ASP A 133 -12.31 6.04 -0.80
CA ASP A 133 -12.03 7.45 -0.62
C ASP A 133 -10.75 7.66 0.20
N GLN A 134 -9.86 8.52 -0.30
CA GLN A 134 -8.58 8.85 0.30
C GLN A 134 -8.68 9.77 1.52
N ALA A 135 -9.85 10.34 1.78
CA ALA A 135 -10.02 11.41 2.77
C ALA A 135 -9.73 10.98 4.23
N ILE A 136 -9.53 9.70 4.49
CA ILE A 136 -9.31 9.20 5.84
C ILE A 136 -7.81 9.14 6.13
N VAL A 137 -7.25 10.26 6.54
CA VAL A 137 -5.88 10.35 7.05
C VAL A 137 -5.92 10.22 8.58
N SER A 138 -5.19 9.26 9.12
CA SER A 138 -4.99 9.19 10.57
C SER A 138 -3.83 10.09 10.98
N ASN A 139 -4.12 11.16 11.72
CA ASN A 139 -3.12 12.01 12.36
C ASN A 139 -2.79 11.55 13.79
N ALA A 140 -3.24 10.37 14.18
CA ALA A 140 -3.06 9.85 15.54
C ALA A 140 -1.60 9.43 15.83
N ILE A 141 -0.82 9.20 14.78
CA ILE A 141 0.58 8.77 14.88
C ILE A 141 1.43 9.78 14.12
N THR A 142 2.26 10.52 14.84
CA THR A 142 3.23 11.47 14.25
C THR A 142 4.55 10.77 13.93
N GLN A 143 5.38 11.41 13.11
CA GLN A 143 6.71 10.89 12.78
C GLN A 143 7.59 10.73 14.03
N GLU A 144 7.57 11.71 14.94
CA GLU A 144 8.32 11.63 16.20
C GLU A 144 7.87 10.44 17.05
N ARG A 145 6.56 10.15 17.05
CA ARG A 145 6.01 9.00 17.76
C ARG A 145 6.46 7.68 17.16
N ILE A 146 6.54 7.60 15.84
CA ILE A 146 7.05 6.43 15.14
C ILE A 146 8.52 6.20 15.51
N GLU A 147 9.35 7.22 15.43
CA GLU A 147 10.78 7.13 15.77
C GLU A 147 11.00 6.71 17.23
N GLN A 148 10.18 7.21 18.13
CA GLN A 148 10.29 6.90 19.56
C GLN A 148 9.85 5.48 19.91
N ASP A 149 8.76 4.99 19.33
CA ASP A 149 8.05 3.82 19.83
C ASP A 149 8.14 2.59 18.90
N MET A 150 8.68 2.70 17.68
CA MET A 150 8.67 1.64 16.67
C MET A 150 9.23 0.31 17.19
N GLU A 151 10.40 0.31 17.82
CA GLU A 151 11.03 -0.91 18.33
C GLU A 151 10.16 -1.61 19.40
N ASN A 152 9.56 -0.81 20.27
CA ASN A 152 8.67 -1.32 21.30
C ASN A 152 7.37 -1.89 20.70
N TRP A 153 6.81 -1.21 19.71
CA TRP A 153 5.62 -1.71 18.99
C TRP A 153 5.90 -3.02 18.28
N LEU A 154 7.02 -3.14 17.56
CA LEU A 154 7.41 -4.36 16.86
C LEU A 154 7.62 -5.52 17.84
N THR A 155 8.34 -5.30 18.94
CA THR A 155 8.55 -6.31 19.97
C THR A 155 7.22 -6.76 20.61
N THR A 156 6.37 -5.80 20.94
CA THR A 156 5.05 -6.07 21.52
C THR A 156 4.16 -6.86 20.56
N TRP A 157 4.19 -6.50 19.29
CA TRP A 157 3.45 -7.21 18.25
C TRP A 157 3.94 -8.65 18.06
N GLN A 158 5.26 -8.86 17.93
CA GLN A 158 5.87 -10.19 17.79
C GLN A 158 5.49 -11.10 18.96
N ASN A 159 5.61 -10.62 20.19
CA ASN A 159 5.21 -11.36 21.37
C ASN A 159 3.71 -11.70 21.37
N ALA A 160 2.87 -10.76 20.97
CA ALA A 160 1.42 -10.96 20.92
C ALA A 160 1.01 -12.02 19.87
N VAL A 161 1.68 -12.05 18.73
CA VAL A 161 1.45 -13.04 17.67
C VAL A 161 1.91 -14.44 18.10
N GLN A 162 3.08 -14.54 18.74
CA GLN A 162 3.61 -15.82 19.21
C GLN A 162 2.78 -16.44 20.35
N MET A 163 2.04 -15.63 21.11
CA MET A 163 1.15 -16.09 22.18
C MET A 163 -0.25 -16.51 21.68
N GLY A 164 -0.52 -16.38 20.42
CA GLY A 164 -1.77 -16.85 19.78
C GLY A 164 -1.71 -18.27 19.36
#